data_1dd48c755e8d5570a0cd98bac2e3fe7a
#
_entry.id   1dd48c755e8d5570a0cd98bac2e3fe7a
#
_cell.length_a   1.000
_cell.length_b   1.000
_cell.length_c   1.000
_cell.angle_alpha   90.00
_cell.angle_beta   90.00
_cell.angle_gamma   90.00
#
_symmetry.space_group_name_H-M   'P 1'
#
loop_
_entity.id
_entity.type
_entity.pdbx_description
1 polymer ?
#
loop_
_entity_poly.entity_id
_entity_poly.type
_entity_poly.pdbx_seq_one_letter_code
_entity_poly.pdbx_strand_id
1 'polypeptide(L)'
;MKLMIASDIHGSAPCCRKMLDAFDREGADRLLLLGDLLYHGPRNDLPAGYAPKEVIRLLNARKNRILCVRGNCDTEVDQMVLAFPILAESCILWLGSRMVFATHGHHFNTASLPPLQAGDILLHGHTHIPAWEPFFPSCTGNGLSPSADRAIPVTAPAFAAEAGIPLSACLYLNPGSVSLPKENSPRSYLLLTEHQAEWKTLEGKGYHKISF
;
A
#
# COMPACT_ATOMS: atom_id res chain seq x y z
N MET A 1 7.03 8.42 14.50
CA MET A 1 5.67 8.19 13.94
C MET A 1 5.56 6.75 13.49
N LYS A 2 4.44 6.08 13.83
CA LYS A 2 4.13 4.70 13.40
C LYS A 2 2.91 4.75 12.48
N LEU A 3 3.10 4.35 11.23
CA LEU A 3 2.03 4.26 10.25
C LEU A 3 1.56 2.81 10.10
N MET A 4 0.26 2.59 10.07
CA MET A 4 -0.30 1.36 9.53
C MET A 4 -0.76 1.62 8.11
N ILE A 5 -0.39 0.75 7.19
CA ILE A 5 -0.69 0.88 5.77
C ILE A 5 -1.51 -0.34 5.34
N ALA A 6 -2.61 -0.09 4.65
CA ALA A 6 -3.49 -1.12 4.14
C ALA A 6 -4.03 -0.74 2.76
N SER A 7 -4.45 -1.73 1.97
CA SER A 7 -4.92 -1.53 0.60
C SER A 7 -5.99 -2.55 0.23
N ASP A 8 -6.77 -2.23 -0.79
CA ASP A 8 -7.62 -3.19 -1.48
C ASP A 8 -8.66 -3.85 -0.56
N ILE A 9 -9.51 -3.01 0.09
CA ILE A 9 -10.61 -3.42 0.98
C ILE A 9 -11.79 -3.96 0.15
N HIS A 10 -12.03 -3.35 -1.03
CA HIS A 10 -13.05 -3.76 -1.99
C HIS A 10 -14.44 -4.02 -1.38
N GLY A 11 -14.85 -3.21 -0.41
CA GLY A 11 -16.19 -3.30 0.19
C GLY A 11 -16.41 -4.47 1.17
N SER A 12 -15.38 -5.24 1.53
CA SER A 12 -15.48 -6.32 2.53
C SER A 12 -15.59 -5.75 3.94
N ALA A 13 -16.79 -5.73 4.51
CA ALA A 13 -17.01 -5.22 5.87
C ALA A 13 -16.30 -6.05 6.96
N PRO A 14 -16.30 -7.40 6.95
CA PRO A 14 -15.59 -8.17 7.96
C PRO A 14 -14.06 -7.95 7.90
N CYS A 15 -13.47 -7.83 6.71
CA CYS A 15 -12.05 -7.57 6.56
C CYS A 15 -11.71 -6.13 6.98
N CYS A 16 -12.53 -5.14 6.62
CA CYS A 16 -12.39 -3.76 7.08
C CYS A 16 -12.43 -3.67 8.61
N ARG A 17 -13.34 -4.37 9.27
CA ARG A 17 -13.43 -4.42 10.74
C ARG A 17 -12.15 -4.99 11.35
N LYS A 18 -11.69 -6.15 10.89
CA LYS A 18 -10.43 -6.76 11.36
C LYS A 18 -9.22 -5.85 11.17
N MET A 19 -9.16 -5.15 10.03
CA MET A 19 -8.11 -4.17 9.75
C MET A 19 -8.16 -3.01 10.77
N LEU A 20 -9.34 -2.47 11.08
CA LEU A 20 -9.48 -1.39 12.06
C LEU A 20 -9.20 -1.87 13.50
N ASP A 21 -9.59 -3.10 13.84
CA ASP A 21 -9.23 -3.73 15.12
C ASP A 21 -7.69 -3.91 15.22
N ALA A 22 -7.04 -4.27 14.11
CA ALA A 22 -5.59 -4.32 14.04
C ALA A 22 -4.97 -2.92 14.20
N PHE A 23 -5.52 -1.90 13.56
CA PHE A 23 -5.07 -0.51 13.70
C PHE A 23 -5.11 -0.02 15.15
N ASP A 24 -6.20 -0.31 15.85
CA ASP A 24 -6.36 0.05 17.26
C ASP A 24 -5.39 -0.77 18.14
N ARG A 25 -5.23 -2.08 17.90
CA ARG A 25 -4.31 -2.97 18.62
C ARG A 25 -2.84 -2.57 18.46
N GLU A 26 -2.44 -2.20 17.25
CA GLU A 26 -1.06 -1.79 16.96
C GLU A 26 -0.72 -0.41 17.54
N GLY A 27 -1.70 0.38 17.93
CA GLY A 27 -1.48 1.75 18.42
C GLY A 27 -0.80 2.66 17.41
N ALA A 28 -1.04 2.43 16.10
CA ALA A 28 -0.45 3.26 15.06
C ALA A 28 -1.01 4.68 15.08
N ASP A 29 -0.20 5.68 14.78
CA ASP A 29 -0.58 7.10 14.82
C ASP A 29 -1.59 7.45 13.73
N ARG A 30 -1.39 6.90 12.52
CA ARG A 30 -2.23 7.11 11.33
C ARG A 30 -2.41 5.80 10.58
N LEU A 31 -3.57 5.68 9.91
CA LEU A 31 -3.86 4.66 8.92
C LEU A 31 -3.76 5.27 7.52
N LEU A 32 -2.84 4.77 6.71
CA LEU A 32 -2.73 5.14 5.30
C LEU A 32 -3.39 4.05 4.46
N LEU A 33 -4.46 4.41 3.76
CA LEU A 33 -5.16 3.55 2.81
C LEU A 33 -4.65 3.82 1.40
N LEU A 34 -4.26 2.78 0.70
CA LEU A 34 -3.71 2.89 -0.67
C LEU A 34 -4.79 2.71 -1.75
N GLY A 35 -6.05 2.95 -1.42
CA GLY A 35 -7.16 2.93 -2.37
C GLY A 35 -7.91 1.60 -2.48
N ASP A 36 -8.84 1.55 -3.43
CA ASP A 36 -9.77 0.47 -3.70
C ASP A 36 -10.61 0.10 -2.46
N LEU A 37 -11.39 1.10 -1.99
CA LEU A 37 -12.07 1.01 -0.70
C LEU A 37 -13.42 0.30 -0.77
N LEU A 38 -14.30 0.68 -1.70
CA LEU A 38 -15.72 0.30 -1.69
C LEU A 38 -16.11 -0.67 -2.79
N TYR A 39 -15.65 -0.44 -4.02
CA TYR A 39 -16.01 -1.24 -5.17
C TYR A 39 -15.04 -2.41 -5.38
N HIS A 40 -15.58 -3.60 -5.67
CA HIS A 40 -14.75 -4.79 -5.86
C HIS A 40 -13.99 -4.82 -7.20
N GLY A 41 -14.40 -3.97 -8.17
CA GLY A 41 -13.86 -3.96 -9.51
C GLY A 41 -14.43 -5.06 -10.41
N PRO A 42 -14.45 -4.85 -11.75
CA PRO A 42 -15.10 -5.78 -12.68
C PRO A 42 -14.33 -7.09 -12.89
N ARG A 43 -13.06 -7.13 -12.46
CA ARG A 43 -12.16 -8.28 -12.64
C ARG A 43 -12.04 -9.20 -11.43
N ASN A 44 -12.61 -8.79 -10.31
CA ASN A 44 -12.55 -9.55 -9.07
C ASN A 44 -13.92 -10.15 -8.75
N ASP A 45 -13.94 -11.32 -8.12
CA ASP A 45 -15.13 -11.84 -7.49
C ASP A 45 -15.54 -10.96 -6.30
N LEU A 46 -16.80 -11.03 -5.91
CA LEU A 46 -17.27 -10.34 -4.71
C LEU A 46 -16.52 -10.87 -3.48
N PRO A 47 -15.86 -10.00 -2.71
CA PRO A 47 -15.20 -10.45 -1.50
C PRO A 47 -16.22 -10.92 -0.46
N ALA A 48 -15.77 -11.81 0.42
CA ALA A 48 -16.61 -12.29 1.51
C ALA A 48 -17.15 -11.12 2.36
N GLY A 49 -18.47 -11.13 2.60
CA GLY A 49 -19.14 -10.09 3.38
C GLY A 49 -19.11 -8.71 2.71
N TYR A 50 -19.27 -8.67 1.37
CA TYR A 50 -19.38 -7.41 0.62
C TYR A 50 -20.54 -6.57 1.12
N ALA A 51 -20.25 -5.47 1.78
CA ALA A 51 -21.21 -4.54 2.36
C ALA A 51 -20.62 -3.12 2.40
N PRO A 52 -20.53 -2.42 1.25
CA PRO A 52 -19.85 -1.12 1.15
C PRO A 52 -20.46 -0.07 2.08
N LYS A 53 -21.76 -0.07 2.32
CA LYS A 53 -22.40 0.86 3.29
C LYS A 53 -21.86 0.69 4.71
N GLU A 54 -21.55 -0.54 5.11
CA GLU A 54 -20.93 -0.80 6.41
C GLU A 54 -19.46 -0.37 6.43
N VAL A 55 -18.72 -0.59 5.35
CA VAL A 55 -17.34 -0.09 5.20
C VAL A 55 -17.30 1.42 5.34
N ILE A 56 -18.20 2.16 4.68
CA ILE A 56 -18.34 3.61 4.81
C ILE A 56 -18.51 4.02 6.29
N ARG A 57 -19.43 3.38 6.99
CA ARG A 57 -19.68 3.66 8.42
C ARG A 57 -18.44 3.42 9.29
N LEU A 58 -17.74 2.31 9.05
CA LEU A 58 -16.53 1.91 9.78
C LEU A 58 -15.38 2.91 9.56
N LEU A 59 -15.10 3.27 8.31
CA LEU A 59 -14.02 4.19 7.96
C LEU A 59 -14.33 5.61 8.43
N ASN A 60 -15.55 6.10 8.22
CA ASN A 60 -15.96 7.44 8.67
C ASN A 60 -15.85 7.61 10.19
N ALA A 61 -16.03 6.56 10.98
CA ALA A 61 -15.80 6.59 12.42
C ALA A 61 -14.32 6.84 12.80
N ARG A 62 -13.38 6.67 11.88
CA ARG A 62 -11.93 6.87 12.07
C ARG A 62 -11.35 7.99 11.19
N LYS A 63 -12.19 8.79 10.53
CA LYS A 63 -11.80 9.79 9.50
C LYS A 63 -10.63 10.69 9.88
N ASN A 64 -10.53 11.11 11.15
CA ASN A 64 -9.48 12.02 11.62
C ASN A 64 -8.09 11.36 11.73
N ARG A 65 -8.01 10.03 11.59
CA ARG A 65 -6.76 9.26 11.66
C ARG A 65 -6.42 8.59 10.33
N ILE A 66 -7.23 8.79 9.28
CA ILE A 66 -7.04 8.18 7.95
C ILE A 66 -6.41 9.19 7.01
N LEU A 67 -5.40 8.74 6.29
CA LEU A 67 -4.88 9.30 5.05
C LEU A 67 -5.23 8.32 3.94
N CYS A 68 -5.50 8.82 2.73
CA CYS A 68 -5.86 7.94 1.62
C CYS A 68 -5.33 8.48 0.29
N VAL A 69 -4.94 7.55 -0.58
CA VAL A 69 -4.73 7.81 -2.00
C VAL A 69 -5.77 7.08 -2.83
N ARG A 70 -6.03 7.58 -4.05
CA ARG A 70 -7.03 7.03 -4.96
C ARG A 70 -6.61 5.70 -5.55
N GLY A 71 -7.47 4.69 -5.42
CA GLY A 71 -7.39 3.46 -6.19
C GLY A 71 -8.08 3.58 -7.56
N ASN A 72 -7.86 2.59 -8.41
CA ASN A 72 -8.51 2.58 -9.74
C ASN A 72 -10.02 2.29 -9.66
N CYS A 73 -10.50 1.76 -8.55
CA CYS A 73 -11.93 1.53 -8.31
C CYS A 73 -12.60 2.67 -7.53
N ASP A 74 -11.84 3.65 -7.01
CA ASP A 74 -12.40 4.75 -6.24
C ASP A 74 -12.86 5.88 -7.16
N THR A 75 -14.04 6.42 -6.88
CA THR A 75 -14.71 7.41 -7.73
C THR A 75 -15.12 8.66 -6.95
N GLU A 76 -15.53 9.69 -7.68
CA GLU A 76 -16.11 10.91 -7.10
C GLU A 76 -17.38 10.59 -6.28
N VAL A 77 -18.11 9.54 -6.67
CA VAL A 77 -19.31 9.10 -5.91
C VAL A 77 -18.91 8.52 -4.56
N ASP A 78 -17.79 7.79 -4.49
CA ASP A 78 -17.28 7.28 -3.22
C ASP A 78 -16.83 8.43 -2.31
N GLN A 79 -16.24 9.49 -2.88
CA GLN A 79 -15.89 10.69 -2.11
C GLN A 79 -17.10 11.40 -1.50
N MET A 80 -18.28 11.30 -2.11
CA MET A 80 -19.50 11.92 -1.54
C MET A 80 -19.96 11.28 -0.23
N VAL A 81 -19.57 10.03 0.00
CA VAL A 81 -20.01 9.23 1.17
C VAL A 81 -18.89 8.97 2.19
N LEU A 82 -17.64 9.19 1.81
CA LEU A 82 -16.48 9.09 2.71
C LEU A 82 -16.09 10.49 3.22
N ALA A 83 -16.01 10.63 4.55
CA ALA A 83 -15.82 11.90 5.24
C ALA A 83 -14.32 12.30 5.40
N PHE A 84 -13.46 11.79 4.53
CA PHE A 84 -12.03 12.12 4.41
C PHE A 84 -11.64 12.10 2.93
N PRO A 85 -10.57 12.82 2.51
CA PRO A 85 -10.15 12.85 1.11
C PRO A 85 -9.70 11.48 0.63
N ILE A 86 -10.16 11.05 -0.57
CA ILE A 86 -9.81 9.77 -1.20
C ILE A 86 -9.31 9.90 -2.65
N LEU A 87 -9.35 11.08 -3.24
CA LEU A 87 -9.09 11.27 -4.68
C LEU A 87 -7.67 11.77 -4.99
N ALA A 88 -6.78 11.83 -4.01
CA ALA A 88 -5.37 12.19 -4.25
C ALA A 88 -4.65 11.04 -4.96
N GLU A 89 -4.03 11.29 -6.12
CA GLU A 89 -3.29 10.27 -6.89
C GLU A 89 -2.07 9.75 -6.14
N SER A 90 -1.51 10.57 -5.26
CA SER A 90 -0.34 10.22 -4.44
C SER A 90 -0.33 10.99 -3.13
N CYS A 91 0.43 10.47 -2.17
CA CYS A 91 0.72 11.12 -0.91
C CYS A 91 2.23 11.03 -0.65
N ILE A 92 2.85 12.18 -0.37
CA ILE A 92 4.27 12.24 -0.02
C ILE A 92 4.39 12.39 1.48
N LEU A 93 5.15 11.49 2.10
CA LEU A 93 5.44 11.50 3.52
C LEU A 93 6.95 11.48 3.72
N TRP A 94 7.40 11.98 4.87
CA TRP A 94 8.80 11.91 5.28
C TRP A 94 8.92 11.05 6.54
N LEU A 95 9.79 10.05 6.48
CA LEU A 95 10.17 9.20 7.60
C LEU A 95 11.66 9.39 7.87
N GLY A 96 11.97 10.26 8.82
CA GLY A 96 13.35 10.73 9.00
C GLY A 96 13.84 11.46 7.75
N SER A 97 14.93 10.98 7.18
CA SER A 97 15.50 11.52 5.92
C SER A 97 14.94 10.87 4.64
N ARG A 98 14.07 9.87 4.74
CA ARG A 98 13.53 9.15 3.58
C ARG A 98 12.20 9.73 3.14
N MET A 99 12.07 10.02 1.85
CA MET A 99 10.79 10.31 1.23
C MET A 99 10.02 8.99 0.97
N VAL A 100 8.76 8.97 1.30
CA VAL A 100 7.82 7.89 0.93
C VAL A 100 6.86 8.44 -0.10
N PHE A 101 6.93 7.93 -1.31
CA PHE A 101 5.94 8.18 -2.35
C PHE A 101 4.88 7.08 -2.30
N ALA A 102 3.73 7.41 -1.72
CA ALA A 102 2.60 6.50 -1.60
C ALA A 102 1.60 6.74 -2.73
N THR A 103 1.19 5.68 -3.41
CA THR A 103 0.21 5.68 -4.49
C THR A 103 -0.58 4.36 -4.47
N HIS A 104 -1.57 4.21 -5.33
CA HIS A 104 -2.25 2.91 -5.44
C HIS A 104 -1.44 1.88 -6.22
N GLY A 105 -0.80 2.27 -7.31
CA GLY A 105 0.01 1.37 -8.15
C GLY A 105 -0.48 1.20 -9.59
N HIS A 106 -1.65 1.72 -9.95
CA HIS A 106 -2.18 1.60 -11.31
C HIS A 106 -1.57 2.61 -12.30
N HIS A 107 -1.03 3.74 -11.81
CA HIS A 107 -0.32 4.73 -12.63
C HIS A 107 1.19 4.69 -12.36
N PHE A 108 1.57 4.94 -11.10
CA PHE A 108 2.95 4.84 -10.66
C PHE A 108 3.20 3.51 -9.97
N ASN A 109 4.22 2.78 -10.41
CA ASN A 109 4.62 1.48 -9.90
C ASN A 109 6.09 1.21 -10.28
N THR A 110 6.58 0.00 -10.10
CA THR A 110 7.97 -0.36 -10.44
C THR A 110 8.27 -0.33 -11.94
N ALA A 111 7.26 -0.40 -12.82
CA ALA A 111 7.43 -0.26 -14.27
C ALA A 111 7.27 1.20 -14.75
N SER A 112 6.59 2.05 -13.97
CA SER A 112 6.37 3.48 -14.24
C SER A 112 6.70 4.28 -13.00
N LEU A 113 7.99 4.56 -12.79
CA LEU A 113 8.48 5.18 -11.57
C LEU A 113 8.08 6.66 -11.45
N PRO A 114 7.65 7.11 -10.26
CA PRO A 114 7.61 8.52 -9.95
C PRO A 114 9.03 9.08 -9.76
N PRO A 115 9.21 10.40 -9.59
CA PRO A 115 10.52 10.97 -9.32
C PRO A 115 11.02 10.54 -7.92
N LEU A 116 11.92 9.58 -7.89
CA LEU A 116 12.56 9.03 -6.68
C LEU A 116 14.06 9.28 -6.70
N GLN A 117 14.62 9.48 -5.52
CA GLN A 117 16.06 9.53 -5.27
C GLN A 117 16.51 8.30 -4.49
N ALA A 118 17.82 8.08 -4.49
CA ALA A 118 18.42 7.01 -3.69
C ALA A 118 17.97 7.07 -2.23
N GLY A 119 17.53 5.95 -1.70
CA GLY A 119 17.00 5.85 -0.34
C GLY A 119 15.49 6.06 -0.19
N ASP A 120 14.79 6.55 -1.21
CA ASP A 120 13.35 6.77 -1.16
C ASP A 120 12.56 5.45 -1.16
N ILE A 121 11.32 5.53 -0.71
CA ILE A 121 10.40 4.41 -0.64
C ILE A 121 9.25 4.63 -1.64
N LEU A 122 9.06 3.70 -2.56
CA LEU A 122 7.85 3.55 -3.36
C LEU A 122 6.88 2.63 -2.63
N LEU A 123 5.72 3.15 -2.26
CA LEU A 123 4.71 2.43 -1.52
C LEU A 123 3.42 2.34 -2.34
N HIS A 124 3.00 1.13 -2.73
CA HIS A 124 1.73 0.95 -3.44
C HIS A 124 1.06 -0.40 -3.18
N GLY A 125 -0.26 -0.49 -3.44
CA GLY A 125 -1.10 -1.68 -3.39
C GLY A 125 -1.35 -2.28 -4.78
N HIS A 126 -2.61 -2.38 -5.19
CA HIS A 126 -3.13 -2.76 -6.50
C HIS A 126 -2.87 -4.21 -6.95
N THR A 127 -1.67 -4.72 -6.76
CA THR A 127 -1.34 -6.10 -7.16
C THR A 127 -2.01 -7.15 -6.29
N HIS A 128 -2.40 -6.78 -5.07
CA HIS A 128 -2.90 -7.64 -3.99
C HIS A 128 -1.86 -8.64 -3.46
N ILE A 129 -0.59 -8.44 -3.80
CA ILE A 129 0.54 -9.28 -3.42
C ILE A 129 1.48 -8.45 -2.55
N PRO A 130 1.81 -8.90 -1.33
CA PRO A 130 2.78 -8.18 -0.49
C PRO A 130 4.17 -8.22 -1.13
N ALA A 131 4.91 -7.09 -1.01
CA ALA A 131 6.26 -6.98 -1.56
C ALA A 131 7.18 -6.13 -0.68
N TRP A 132 8.50 -6.40 -0.78
CA TRP A 132 9.58 -5.73 -0.05
C TRP A 132 10.88 -5.81 -0.83
N GLU A 133 10.96 -5.09 -1.95
CA GLU A 133 12.03 -5.25 -2.92
C GLU A 133 12.92 -4.00 -2.97
N PRO A 134 14.25 -4.11 -2.77
CA PRO A 134 15.17 -3.05 -3.10
C PRO A 134 15.32 -2.94 -4.62
N PHE A 135 15.39 -1.71 -5.12
CA PHE A 135 15.65 -1.45 -6.53
C PHE A 135 16.49 -0.18 -6.71
N PHE A 136 17.14 -0.07 -7.88
CA PHE A 136 17.90 1.12 -8.23
C PHE A 136 17.16 1.85 -9.36
N PRO A 137 16.70 3.09 -9.14
CA PRO A 137 16.15 3.88 -10.24
C PRO A 137 17.26 4.11 -11.26
N SER A 138 17.11 3.57 -12.45
CA SER A 138 18.08 3.80 -13.51
C SER A 138 18.04 5.28 -13.92
N CYS A 139 19.18 5.98 -13.84
CA CYS A 139 19.35 7.36 -14.28
C CYS A 139 19.32 7.51 -15.82
N THR A 140 18.68 6.65 -16.57
CA THR A 140 18.63 6.71 -18.02
C THR A 140 17.33 7.36 -18.49
N GLY A 141 17.43 8.67 -18.70
CA GLY A 141 16.87 9.41 -19.83
C GLY A 141 15.38 9.36 -20.14
N ASN A 142 14.75 10.52 -20.00
CA ASN A 142 13.66 11.06 -20.84
C ASN A 142 12.82 10.05 -21.62
N GLY A 143 11.61 9.81 -21.18
CA GLY A 143 10.61 9.19 -22.02
C GLY A 143 9.39 8.72 -21.27
N LEU A 144 8.43 9.61 -21.07
CA LEU A 144 7.03 9.25 -20.90
C LEU A 144 6.61 8.47 -22.15
N SER A 145 6.62 7.16 -22.10
CA SER A 145 5.97 6.33 -23.09
C SER A 145 5.04 5.38 -22.36
N PRO A 146 3.72 5.50 -22.57
CA PRO A 146 2.76 4.58 -22.02
C PRO A 146 2.72 3.33 -22.89
N SER A 147 3.59 2.36 -22.67
CA SER A 147 3.40 1.02 -23.19
C SER A 147 3.42 0.03 -22.03
N ALA A 148 2.20 -0.35 -21.62
CA ALA A 148 1.98 -1.57 -20.87
C ALA A 148 2.69 -2.73 -21.56
N ASP A 149 3.38 -3.59 -20.80
CA ASP A 149 4.01 -4.86 -21.15
C ASP A 149 5.55 -4.90 -21.30
N ARG A 150 6.27 -4.15 -20.50
CA ARG A 150 7.65 -4.55 -20.19
C ARG A 150 7.90 -4.47 -18.69
N ALA A 151 7.58 -5.58 -18.00
CA ALA A 151 8.25 -5.90 -16.75
C ALA A 151 9.74 -5.91 -17.05
N ILE A 152 10.48 -4.91 -16.57
CA ILE A 152 11.93 -5.02 -16.51
C ILE A 152 12.15 -6.09 -15.44
N PRO A 153 12.76 -7.25 -15.80
CA PRO A 153 13.13 -8.19 -14.76
C PRO A 153 14.16 -7.46 -13.90
N VAL A 154 13.74 -7.03 -12.73
CA VAL A 154 14.67 -6.65 -11.68
C VAL A 154 15.33 -7.96 -11.28
N THR A 155 16.43 -8.31 -11.94
CA THR A 155 17.35 -9.27 -11.37
C THR A 155 17.93 -8.60 -10.14
N ALA A 156 17.15 -8.70 -9.04
CA ALA A 156 17.66 -8.38 -7.74
C ALA A 156 18.88 -9.30 -7.53
N PRO A 157 20.09 -8.76 -7.32
CA PRO A 157 21.14 -9.58 -6.76
C PRO A 157 20.56 -10.17 -5.48
N ALA A 158 20.72 -11.49 -5.28
CA ALA A 158 20.31 -12.15 -4.06
C ALA A 158 21.04 -11.47 -2.89
N PHE A 159 20.44 -10.45 -2.31
CA PHE A 159 20.93 -9.86 -1.07
C PHE A 159 20.69 -10.89 0.03
N ALA A 160 21.79 -11.44 0.54
CA ALA A 160 21.74 -12.27 1.73
C ALA A 160 21.02 -11.49 2.84
N ALA A 161 20.13 -12.14 3.55
CA ALA A 161 19.25 -11.57 4.59
C ALA A 161 20.00 -10.88 5.77
N GLU A 162 21.32 -10.86 5.76
CA GLU A 162 22.19 -10.28 6.80
C GLU A 162 22.91 -8.99 6.38
N ALA A 163 22.91 -8.62 5.10
CA ALA A 163 23.46 -7.35 4.66
C ALA A 163 22.32 -6.32 4.63
N GLY A 164 22.41 -5.28 5.46
CA GLY A 164 21.42 -4.19 5.50
C GLY A 164 21.17 -3.60 4.08
N ILE A 165 19.97 -3.07 3.88
CA ILE A 165 19.58 -2.48 2.59
C ILE A 165 20.50 -1.28 2.30
N PRO A 166 21.19 -1.24 1.14
CA PRO A 166 22.08 -0.12 0.81
C PRO A 166 21.32 1.21 0.83
N LEU A 167 21.89 2.24 1.43
CA LEU A 167 21.33 3.60 1.42
C LEU A 167 21.11 4.16 0.00
N SER A 168 21.79 3.59 -0.99
CA SER A 168 21.65 3.95 -2.42
C SER A 168 20.48 3.27 -3.11
N ALA A 169 19.86 2.25 -2.51
CA ALA A 169 18.71 1.58 -3.08
C ALA A 169 17.41 2.28 -2.67
N CYS A 170 16.48 2.40 -3.60
CA CYS A 170 15.07 2.65 -3.27
C CYS A 170 14.42 1.35 -2.79
N LEU A 171 13.32 1.47 -2.05
CA LEU A 171 12.54 0.33 -1.60
C LEU A 171 11.15 0.36 -2.24
N TYR A 172 10.75 -0.74 -2.83
CA TYR A 172 9.36 -0.99 -3.17
C TYR A 172 8.70 -1.77 -2.02
N LEU A 173 7.62 -1.21 -1.46
CA LEU A 173 6.84 -1.82 -0.39
C LEU A 173 5.38 -1.94 -0.81
N ASN A 174 4.78 -3.11 -0.59
CA ASN A 174 3.36 -3.36 -0.82
C ASN A 174 2.75 -4.08 0.39
N PRO A 175 1.67 -3.56 0.99
CA PRO A 175 1.04 -4.20 2.16
C PRO A 175 0.29 -5.49 1.81
N GLY A 176 0.08 -5.82 0.52
CA GLY A 176 -0.87 -6.84 0.09
C GLY A 176 -2.31 -6.32 0.13
N SER A 177 -3.29 -7.22 0.10
CA SER A 177 -4.71 -6.87 0.15
C SER A 177 -5.36 -7.25 1.48
N VAL A 178 -6.20 -6.36 1.97
CA VAL A 178 -7.04 -6.59 3.15
C VAL A 178 -8.09 -7.68 2.89
N SER A 179 -8.65 -7.77 1.69
CA SER A 179 -9.81 -8.63 1.42
C SER A 179 -9.60 -9.70 0.36
N LEU A 180 -8.83 -9.38 -0.69
CA LEU A 180 -8.66 -10.21 -1.89
C LEU A 180 -7.18 -10.53 -2.17
N PRO A 181 -6.46 -11.19 -1.25
CA PRO A 181 -5.05 -11.52 -1.46
C PRO A 181 -4.89 -12.46 -2.66
N LYS A 182 -3.78 -12.32 -3.39
CA LYS A 182 -3.40 -13.16 -4.53
C LYS A 182 -2.18 -14.00 -4.22
N GLU A 183 -1.88 -14.98 -5.07
CA GLU A 183 -0.70 -15.87 -4.97
C GLU A 183 -0.55 -16.53 -3.60
N ASN A 184 -1.66 -16.97 -3.00
CA ASN A 184 -1.70 -17.59 -1.67
C ASN A 184 -1.13 -16.71 -0.54
N SER A 185 -1.00 -15.40 -0.76
CA SER A 185 -0.58 -14.48 0.27
C SER A 185 -1.67 -14.30 1.34
N PRO A 186 -1.31 -13.94 2.58
CA PRO A 186 -2.30 -13.68 3.62
C PRO A 186 -3.02 -12.34 3.40
N ARG A 187 -4.20 -12.18 3.99
CA ARG A 187 -4.80 -10.86 4.22
C ARG A 187 -3.92 -10.11 5.19
N SER A 188 -3.42 -8.95 4.78
CA SER A 188 -2.31 -8.31 5.50
C SER A 188 -2.39 -6.80 5.51
N TYR A 189 -1.54 -6.24 6.34
CA TYR A 189 -1.19 -4.83 6.45
C TYR A 189 0.31 -4.69 6.71
N LEU A 190 0.80 -3.48 6.54
CA LEU A 190 2.19 -3.11 6.79
C LEU A 190 2.25 -2.09 7.94
N LEU A 191 3.15 -2.29 8.90
CA LEU A 191 3.55 -1.26 9.85
C LEU A 191 4.85 -0.62 9.38
N LEU A 192 4.85 0.68 9.28
CA LEU A 192 5.99 1.45 8.80
C LEU A 192 6.41 2.49 9.85
N THR A 193 7.69 2.48 10.19
CA THR A 193 8.34 3.47 11.06
C THR A 193 9.59 4.03 10.37
N GLU A 194 10.28 4.94 10.99
CA GLU A 194 11.53 5.52 10.48
C GLU A 194 12.63 4.47 10.21
N HIS A 195 12.61 3.34 10.94
CA HIS A 195 13.71 2.38 10.92
C HIS A 195 13.32 0.98 10.45
N GLN A 196 12.04 0.71 10.26
CA GLN A 196 11.59 -0.64 9.91
C GLN A 196 10.23 -0.66 9.23
N ALA A 197 10.03 -1.71 8.45
CA ALA A 197 8.74 -2.12 7.90
C ALA A 197 8.44 -3.57 8.33
N GLU A 198 7.22 -3.83 8.81
CA GLU A 198 6.80 -5.14 9.30
C GLU A 198 5.44 -5.52 8.70
N TRP A 199 5.37 -6.65 7.99
CA TRP A 199 4.13 -7.20 7.42
C TRP A 199 3.47 -8.14 8.41
N LYS A 200 2.19 -7.92 8.62
CA LYS A 200 1.36 -8.71 9.54
C LYS A 200 0.05 -9.13 8.91
N THR A 201 -0.43 -10.30 9.31
CA THR A 201 -1.80 -10.71 8.99
C THR A 201 -2.82 -9.87 9.75
N LEU A 202 -4.09 -9.85 9.33
CA LEU A 202 -5.15 -9.12 10.05
C LEU A 202 -5.33 -9.58 11.51
N GLU A 203 -4.93 -10.81 11.82
CA GLU A 203 -4.91 -11.37 13.17
C GLU A 203 -3.72 -10.87 14.02
N GLY A 204 -2.76 -10.14 13.38
CA GLY A 204 -1.60 -9.55 14.06
C GLY A 204 -0.36 -10.42 14.09
N LYS A 205 -0.34 -11.56 13.38
CA LYS A 205 0.85 -12.40 13.25
C LYS A 205 1.82 -11.76 12.25
N GLY A 206 3.02 -11.38 12.71
CA GLY A 206 4.10 -10.95 11.83
C GLY A 206 4.61 -12.12 10.98
N TYR A 207 4.88 -11.86 9.69
CA TYR A 207 5.42 -12.87 8.79
C TYR A 207 6.63 -12.39 7.98
N HIS A 208 6.84 -11.08 7.92
CA HIS A 208 8.04 -10.49 7.32
C HIS A 208 8.40 -9.17 8.01
N LYS A 209 9.70 -8.87 8.08
CA LYS A 209 10.21 -7.63 8.65
C LYS A 209 11.53 -7.24 7.99
N ILE A 210 11.69 -5.96 7.69
CA ILE A 210 12.95 -5.37 7.23
C ILE A 210 13.29 -4.16 8.11
N SER A 211 14.59 -3.91 8.26
CA SER A 211 15.13 -2.71 8.89
C SER A 211 15.95 -1.92 7.88
N PHE A 212 15.95 -0.59 7.98
CA PHE A 212 16.63 0.32 7.05
C PHE A 212 16.98 1.66 7.68
#